data_16eaac5706d5c3feb312930ce951fb35
#
_entry.id   16eaac5706d5c3feb312930ce951fb35
#
_cell.length_a   1.000
_cell.length_b   1.000
_cell.length_c   1.000
_cell.angle_alpha   90.00
_cell.angle_beta   90.00
_cell.angle_gamma   90.00
#
_symmetry.space_group_name_H-M   'P 1'
#
loop_
_entity.id
_entity.type
_entity.pdbx_description
1 polymer ?
#
loop_
_entity_poly.entity_id
_entity_poly.type
_entity_poly.pdbx_seq_one_letter_code
_entity_poly.pdbx_strand_id
1 'polypeptide(L)'
;MLLPMSLYMGASLSYDAALLACYYLMLALLTCPEWDSRTAAAYTAACVFANGTKPYINLLWVVLPLVVVRKNEWKARLNRAWYTVGTLAGALLLTQIVEQYGTLLRHNYGTIARQGGSTVNGGAQLLFVLKNPLRYIAVLLGTLYENDGFLGQLGLFGWKDMPVAFLNLTGPMVLLAAALLCAPKTNALGRRRNGWLSVFAAVYAVGAMTAMYITYTPVGMVRIVGLQTRYFLPVWLLLAVGVAALIRRALKPALTAERGEALALPLCGWYAFAGAVLLFQHYFIGPVYVIYQ
;
A
#
# COMPACT_ATOMS: atom_id res chain seq x y z
N MET A 1 -1.63 -2.03 -10.95
CA MET A 1 -2.16 -3.39 -10.74
C MET A 1 -1.27 -4.50 -11.32
N LEU A 2 -0.51 -4.24 -12.39
CA LEU A 2 0.29 -5.28 -13.08
C LEU A 2 1.67 -5.57 -12.46
N LEU A 3 1.98 -5.04 -11.28
CA LEU A 3 3.18 -5.46 -10.55
C LEU A 3 3.07 -6.94 -10.17
N PRO A 4 4.15 -7.73 -10.27
CA PRO A 4 4.13 -9.16 -9.97
C PRO A 4 3.51 -9.49 -8.61
N MET A 5 3.90 -8.77 -7.56
CA MET A 5 3.32 -8.93 -6.23
C MET A 5 1.81 -8.65 -6.21
N SER A 6 1.32 -7.63 -6.97
CA SER A 6 -0.12 -7.34 -7.05
C SER A 6 -0.89 -8.44 -7.76
N LEU A 7 -0.33 -9.03 -8.83
CA LEU A 7 -0.94 -10.15 -9.54
C LEU A 7 -0.99 -11.40 -8.66
N TYR A 8 0.11 -11.72 -7.99
CA TYR A 8 0.17 -12.84 -7.05
C TYR A 8 -0.85 -12.68 -5.92
N MET A 9 -0.89 -11.51 -5.29
CA MET A 9 -1.85 -11.23 -4.22
C MET A 9 -3.30 -11.30 -4.72
N GLY A 10 -3.59 -10.79 -5.92
CA GLY A 10 -4.92 -10.85 -6.52
C GLY A 10 -5.38 -12.26 -6.87
N ALA A 11 -4.46 -13.16 -7.20
CA ALA A 11 -4.74 -14.58 -7.47
C ALA A 11 -4.76 -15.44 -6.20
N SER A 12 -4.29 -14.95 -5.07
CA SER A 12 -4.23 -15.69 -3.83
C SER A 12 -5.56 -15.66 -3.07
N LEU A 13 -5.90 -16.74 -2.37
CA LEU A 13 -7.02 -16.80 -1.42
C LEU A 13 -6.69 -16.10 -0.09
N SER A 14 -5.89 -15.04 -0.15
CA SER A 14 -5.46 -14.28 1.01
C SER A 14 -6.38 -13.07 1.25
N TYR A 15 -6.58 -12.72 2.51
CA TYR A 15 -7.26 -11.44 2.87
C TYR A 15 -6.54 -10.21 2.30
N ASP A 16 -5.25 -10.30 1.99
CA ASP A 16 -4.49 -9.22 1.36
C ASP A 16 -4.99 -8.91 -0.05
N ALA A 17 -5.58 -9.88 -0.78
CA ALA A 17 -6.23 -9.65 -2.08
C ALA A 17 -7.43 -8.71 -1.94
N ALA A 18 -8.31 -9.00 -0.99
CA ALA A 18 -9.48 -8.16 -0.71
C ALA A 18 -9.07 -6.76 -0.22
N LEU A 19 -8.04 -6.69 0.64
CA LEU A 19 -7.48 -5.44 1.13
C LEU A 19 -6.93 -4.58 -0.02
N LEU A 20 -6.19 -5.19 -0.96
CA LEU A 20 -5.66 -4.51 -2.13
C LEU A 20 -6.78 -3.99 -3.05
N ALA A 21 -7.84 -4.78 -3.23
CA ALA A 21 -9.03 -4.35 -3.97
C ALA A 21 -9.69 -3.12 -3.33
N CYS A 22 -9.81 -3.09 -1.99
CA CYS A 22 -10.30 -1.93 -1.26
C CYS A 22 -9.45 -0.68 -1.49
N TYR A 23 -8.11 -0.81 -1.45
CA TYR A 23 -7.23 0.33 -1.70
C TYR A 23 -7.39 0.88 -3.12
N TYR A 24 -7.45 0.02 -4.13
CA TYR A 24 -7.65 0.47 -5.51
C TYR A 24 -9.03 1.09 -5.71
N LEU A 25 -10.07 0.54 -5.08
CA LEU A 25 -11.41 1.13 -5.10
C LEU A 25 -11.40 2.51 -4.46
N MET A 26 -10.82 2.66 -3.27
CA MET A 26 -10.71 3.95 -2.58
C MET A 26 -9.97 4.98 -3.43
N LEU A 27 -8.86 4.60 -4.07
CA LEU A 27 -8.12 5.48 -4.96
C LEU A 27 -8.92 5.87 -6.20
N ALA A 28 -9.65 4.94 -6.81
CA ALA A 28 -10.52 5.23 -7.93
C ALA A 28 -11.65 6.19 -7.55
N LEU A 29 -12.29 5.98 -6.40
CA LEU A 29 -13.35 6.87 -5.90
C LEU A 29 -12.84 8.29 -5.63
N LEU A 30 -11.59 8.46 -5.19
CA LEU A 30 -10.98 9.79 -5.02
C LEU A 30 -10.77 10.55 -6.33
N THR A 31 -10.84 9.88 -7.49
CA THR A 31 -10.75 10.52 -8.79
C THR A 31 -12.10 10.97 -9.34
N CYS A 32 -13.22 10.63 -8.69
CA CYS A 32 -14.55 11.05 -9.11
C CYS A 32 -14.66 12.58 -9.11
N PRO A 33 -15.27 13.17 -10.15
CA PRO A 33 -15.40 14.62 -10.27
C PRO A 33 -16.34 15.21 -9.21
N GLU A 34 -17.32 14.44 -8.77
CA GLU A 34 -18.26 14.79 -7.72
C GLU A 34 -18.26 13.72 -6.63
N TRP A 35 -18.22 14.16 -5.40
CA TRP A 35 -18.28 13.31 -4.22
C TRP A 35 -19.71 13.25 -3.69
N ASP A 36 -20.55 12.45 -4.32
CA ASP A 36 -21.93 12.24 -3.95
C ASP A 36 -22.11 11.25 -2.79
N SER A 37 -23.35 11.03 -2.35
CA SER A 37 -23.64 10.12 -1.25
C SER A 37 -23.31 8.66 -1.56
N ARG A 38 -23.37 8.24 -2.84
CA ARG A 38 -23.01 6.87 -3.27
C ARG A 38 -21.50 6.67 -3.21
N THR A 39 -20.75 7.63 -3.74
CA THR A 39 -19.28 7.64 -3.69
C THR A 39 -18.79 7.63 -2.25
N ALA A 40 -19.36 8.47 -1.38
CA ALA A 40 -19.05 8.51 0.05
C ALA A 40 -19.36 7.18 0.74
N ALA A 41 -20.52 6.58 0.47
CA ALA A 41 -20.91 5.28 1.05
C ALA A 41 -19.98 4.14 0.59
N ALA A 42 -19.66 4.07 -0.70
CA ALA A 42 -18.75 3.06 -1.25
C ALA A 42 -17.34 3.20 -0.66
N TYR A 43 -16.85 4.42 -0.52
CA TYR A 43 -15.56 4.68 0.11
C TYR A 43 -15.55 4.29 1.59
N THR A 44 -16.63 4.65 2.33
CA THR A 44 -16.80 4.25 3.74
C THR A 44 -16.80 2.73 3.88
N ALA A 45 -17.56 2.01 3.06
CA ALA A 45 -17.61 0.56 3.09
C ALA A 45 -16.22 -0.07 2.86
N ALA A 46 -15.47 0.43 1.87
CA ALA A 46 -14.10 -0.01 1.61
C ALA A 46 -13.15 0.29 2.78
N CYS A 47 -13.24 1.48 3.40
CA CYS A 47 -12.45 1.83 4.60
C CYS A 47 -12.76 0.92 5.78
N VAL A 48 -14.05 0.70 6.08
CA VAL A 48 -14.51 -0.12 7.20
C VAL A 48 -14.04 -1.56 7.02
N PHE A 49 -14.21 -2.11 5.82
CA PHE A 49 -13.75 -3.47 5.49
C PHE A 49 -12.22 -3.59 5.57
N ALA A 50 -11.47 -2.65 5.00
CA ALA A 50 -10.01 -2.65 5.04
C ALA A 50 -9.49 -2.57 6.48
N ASN A 51 -10.16 -1.78 7.34
CA ASN A 51 -9.76 -1.67 8.74
C ASN A 51 -10.13 -2.92 9.55
N GLY A 52 -11.22 -3.62 9.21
CA GLY A 52 -11.57 -4.92 9.81
C GLY A 52 -10.56 -6.02 9.48
N THR A 53 -9.93 -5.96 8.29
CA THR A 53 -8.88 -6.93 7.89
C THR A 53 -7.52 -6.60 8.49
N LYS A 54 -7.12 -5.32 8.49
CA LYS A 54 -5.87 -4.83 9.11
C LYS A 54 -6.18 -3.59 9.94
N PRO A 55 -6.38 -3.76 11.25
CA PRO A 55 -6.80 -2.68 12.12
C PRO A 55 -5.77 -1.56 12.24
N TYR A 56 -6.27 -0.38 12.59
CA TYR A 56 -5.58 0.85 12.94
C TYR A 56 -4.86 1.56 11.79
N ILE A 57 -3.97 0.91 11.02
CA ILE A 57 -3.23 1.59 9.95
C ILE A 57 -4.17 2.11 8.85
N ASN A 58 -5.28 1.42 8.61
CA ASN A 58 -6.26 1.79 7.61
C ASN A 58 -7.16 2.96 8.03
N LEU A 59 -7.14 3.38 9.29
CA LEU A 59 -7.83 4.60 9.75
C LEU A 59 -7.30 5.86 9.05
N LEU A 60 -6.06 5.86 8.59
CA LEU A 60 -5.50 6.96 7.81
C LEU A 60 -6.29 7.23 6.52
N TRP A 61 -6.87 6.19 5.90
CA TRP A 61 -7.69 6.35 4.70
C TRP A 61 -8.97 7.14 4.94
N VAL A 62 -9.52 7.11 6.15
CA VAL A 62 -10.72 7.88 6.50
C VAL A 62 -10.51 9.39 6.35
N VAL A 63 -9.30 9.85 6.63
CA VAL A 63 -8.96 11.28 6.57
C VAL A 63 -8.67 11.75 5.14
N LEU A 64 -8.28 10.85 4.25
CA LEU A 64 -7.81 11.21 2.92
C LEU A 64 -8.84 11.99 2.06
N PRO A 65 -10.14 11.65 2.03
CA PRO A 65 -11.14 12.44 1.28
C PRO A 65 -11.27 13.89 1.80
N LEU A 66 -11.03 14.12 3.10
CA LEU A 66 -11.14 15.45 3.68
C LEU A 66 -10.11 16.44 3.12
N VAL A 67 -8.92 15.92 2.77
CA VAL A 67 -7.82 16.74 2.25
C VAL A 67 -7.77 16.73 0.72
N VAL A 68 -8.18 15.65 0.09
CA VAL A 68 -8.11 15.46 -1.37
C VAL A 68 -9.32 16.03 -2.08
N VAL A 69 -10.55 15.76 -1.59
CA VAL A 69 -11.81 16.23 -2.21
C VAL A 69 -12.05 17.70 -1.86
N ARG A 70 -12.29 18.54 -2.85
CA ARG A 70 -12.57 19.97 -2.63
C ARG A 70 -13.96 20.18 -2.01
N LYS A 71 -14.17 21.31 -1.31
CA LYS A 71 -15.47 21.62 -0.71
C LYS A 71 -16.60 21.70 -1.75
N ASN A 72 -16.33 22.27 -2.91
CA ASN A 72 -17.31 22.43 -4.01
C ASN A 72 -17.62 21.10 -4.74
N GLU A 73 -16.75 20.09 -4.63
CA GLU A 73 -16.96 18.76 -5.19
C GLU A 73 -17.73 17.85 -4.24
N TRP A 74 -17.82 18.23 -2.96
CA TRP A 74 -18.54 17.47 -1.94
C TRP A 74 -20.04 17.69 -2.07
N LYS A 75 -20.72 16.73 -2.65
CA LYS A 75 -22.18 16.73 -2.89
C LYS A 75 -22.92 15.70 -2.03
N ALA A 76 -22.20 14.97 -1.17
CA ALA A 76 -22.83 14.04 -0.25
C ALA A 76 -23.73 14.76 0.75
N ARG A 77 -24.90 14.15 1.05
CA ARG A 77 -25.87 14.69 2.02
C ARG A 77 -25.27 14.85 3.42
N LEU A 78 -24.40 13.90 3.79
CA LEU A 78 -23.68 13.95 5.05
C LEU A 78 -22.53 14.95 4.93
N ASN A 79 -22.42 15.88 5.86
CA ASN A 79 -21.29 16.80 5.89
C ASN A 79 -19.98 16.06 6.24
N ARG A 80 -18.83 16.68 5.95
CA ARG A 80 -17.51 16.08 6.12
C ARG A 80 -17.23 15.60 7.54
N ALA A 81 -17.68 16.34 8.55
CA ALA A 81 -17.43 15.99 9.95
C ALA A 81 -18.19 14.71 10.31
N TRP A 82 -19.49 14.65 10.02
CA TRP A 82 -20.30 13.46 10.28
C TRP A 82 -19.87 12.25 9.45
N TYR A 83 -19.45 12.47 8.18
CA TYR A 83 -18.84 11.43 7.39
C TYR A 83 -17.63 10.82 8.10
N THR A 84 -16.70 11.67 8.59
CA THR A 84 -15.47 11.20 9.26
C THR A 84 -15.79 10.46 10.54
N VAL A 85 -16.65 11.02 11.38
CA VAL A 85 -17.07 10.40 12.66
C VAL A 85 -17.75 9.05 12.39
N GLY A 86 -18.68 8.99 11.44
CA GLY A 86 -19.39 7.76 11.11
C GLY A 86 -18.48 6.68 10.53
N THR A 87 -17.55 7.05 9.66
CA THR A 87 -16.59 6.10 9.07
C THR A 87 -15.59 5.60 10.13
N LEU A 88 -15.10 6.48 11.00
CA LEU A 88 -14.23 6.09 12.13
C LEU A 88 -14.96 5.15 13.08
N ALA A 89 -16.17 5.51 13.49
CA ALA A 89 -16.98 4.67 14.38
C ALA A 89 -17.24 3.28 13.76
N GLY A 90 -17.65 3.22 12.49
CA GLY A 90 -17.86 1.98 11.78
C GLY A 90 -16.60 1.13 11.67
N ALA A 91 -15.46 1.75 11.36
CA ALA A 91 -14.17 1.06 11.27
C ALA A 91 -13.73 0.49 12.63
N LEU A 92 -13.85 1.26 13.71
CA LEU A 92 -13.51 0.80 15.06
C LEU A 92 -14.46 -0.29 15.55
N LEU A 93 -15.77 -0.16 15.31
CA LEU A 93 -16.74 -1.20 15.67
C LEU A 93 -16.46 -2.51 14.94
N LEU A 94 -16.22 -2.48 13.65
CA LEU A 94 -15.87 -3.70 12.91
C LEU A 94 -14.56 -4.31 13.41
N THR A 95 -13.57 -3.49 13.73
CA THR A 95 -12.32 -3.98 14.32
C THR A 95 -12.59 -4.71 15.63
N GLN A 96 -13.40 -4.15 16.54
CA GLN A 96 -13.74 -4.78 17.80
C GLN A 96 -14.49 -6.12 17.60
N ILE A 97 -15.44 -6.15 16.67
CA ILE A 97 -16.17 -7.38 16.33
C ILE A 97 -15.20 -8.44 15.82
N VAL A 98 -14.32 -8.11 14.88
CA VAL A 98 -13.35 -9.05 14.29
C VAL A 98 -12.34 -9.52 15.34
N GLU A 99 -11.87 -8.65 16.23
CA GLU A 99 -10.96 -9.03 17.32
C GLU A 99 -11.63 -9.98 18.33
N GLN A 100 -12.87 -9.73 18.69
CA GLN A 100 -13.65 -10.61 19.59
C GLN A 100 -13.90 -11.97 18.93
N TYR A 101 -14.35 -12.01 17.68
CA TYR A 101 -14.51 -13.26 16.93
C TYR A 101 -13.18 -13.99 16.75
N GLY A 102 -12.12 -13.26 16.46
CA GLY A 102 -10.77 -13.81 16.33
C GLY A 102 -10.26 -14.44 17.64
N THR A 103 -10.59 -13.89 18.78
CA THR A 103 -10.25 -14.49 20.10
C THR A 103 -11.05 -15.76 20.34
N LEU A 104 -12.34 -15.79 20.02
CA LEU A 104 -13.19 -16.99 20.12
C LEU A 104 -12.68 -18.13 19.21
N LEU A 105 -12.35 -17.82 17.96
CA LEU A 105 -11.80 -18.80 17.01
C LEU A 105 -10.41 -19.30 17.45
N ARG A 106 -9.53 -18.42 17.96
CA ARG A 106 -8.21 -18.82 18.46
C ARG A 106 -8.29 -19.71 19.69
N HIS A 107 -9.28 -19.51 20.53
CA HIS A 107 -9.51 -20.38 21.70
C HIS A 107 -9.81 -21.83 21.28
N ASN A 108 -10.49 -21.99 20.14
CA ASN A 108 -10.87 -23.31 19.61
C ASN A 108 -9.75 -23.99 18.80
N TYR A 109 -8.83 -23.24 18.18
CA TYR A 109 -7.80 -23.78 17.27
C TYR A 109 -6.37 -23.71 17.81
N GLY A 110 -6.18 -23.34 19.07
CA GLY A 110 -4.89 -23.16 19.68
C GLY A 110 -4.25 -21.80 19.32
N THR A 111 -3.39 -21.31 20.19
CA THR A 111 -2.61 -20.09 19.98
C THR A 111 -1.56 -20.34 18.92
N ILE A 112 -1.76 -19.79 17.74
CA ILE A 112 -0.66 -19.62 16.79
C ILE A 112 0.32 -18.64 17.46
N ALA A 113 1.45 -19.17 17.93
CA ALA A 113 2.47 -18.36 18.56
C ALA A 113 2.83 -17.18 17.63
N ARG A 114 2.71 -15.95 18.13
CA ARG A 114 3.20 -14.78 17.39
C ARG A 114 4.69 -15.00 17.12
N GLN A 115 5.12 -14.89 15.89
CA GLN A 115 6.51 -15.15 15.48
C GLN A 115 7.58 -14.30 16.22
N GLY A 116 7.16 -13.31 17.02
CA GLY A 116 8.02 -12.43 17.81
C GLY A 116 8.47 -12.98 19.19
N GLY A 117 7.95 -14.11 19.63
CA GLY A 117 8.28 -14.67 20.94
C GLY A 117 7.92 -13.77 22.12
N SER A 118 8.39 -14.11 23.33
CA SER A 118 8.13 -13.41 24.59
C SER A 118 8.80 -12.03 24.71
N THR A 119 9.63 -11.62 23.73
CA THR A 119 10.40 -10.37 23.76
C THR A 119 9.68 -9.17 23.13
N VAL A 120 8.51 -9.37 22.49
CA VAL A 120 7.73 -8.28 21.90
C VAL A 120 6.82 -7.67 22.94
N ASN A 121 7.07 -6.39 23.26
CA ASN A 121 6.24 -5.59 24.18
C ASN A 121 5.95 -4.24 23.50
N GLY A 122 4.74 -4.07 22.97
CA GLY A 122 4.34 -2.86 22.24
C GLY A 122 4.37 -1.59 23.07
N GLY A 123 4.01 -1.66 24.36
CA GLY A 123 4.07 -0.51 25.26
C GLY A 123 5.51 -0.05 25.54
N ALA A 124 6.39 -1.00 25.83
CA ALA A 124 7.81 -0.71 26.03
C ALA A 124 8.48 -0.23 24.74
N GLN A 125 8.08 -0.77 23.58
CA GLN A 125 8.57 -0.35 22.27
C GLN A 125 8.12 1.08 21.92
N LEU A 126 6.86 1.43 22.19
CA LEU A 126 6.37 2.80 22.03
C LEU A 126 7.14 3.78 22.89
N LEU A 127 7.36 3.42 24.16
CA LEU A 127 8.14 4.24 25.09
C LEU A 127 9.59 4.39 24.60
N PHE A 128 10.19 3.33 24.05
CA PHE A 128 11.51 3.39 23.43
C PHE A 128 11.55 4.38 22.27
N VAL A 129 10.57 4.35 21.35
CA VAL A 129 10.44 5.28 20.21
C VAL A 129 10.35 6.72 20.71
N LEU A 130 9.51 6.99 21.71
CA LEU A 130 9.31 8.32 22.28
C LEU A 130 10.58 8.87 22.99
N LYS A 131 11.31 8.00 23.68
CA LYS A 131 12.55 8.38 24.38
C LYS A 131 13.76 8.52 23.44
N ASN A 132 13.75 7.83 22.29
CA ASN A 132 14.90 7.76 21.37
C ASN A 132 14.51 8.08 19.91
N PRO A 133 13.97 9.27 19.60
CA PRO A 133 13.43 9.58 18.28
C PRO A 133 14.48 9.51 17.17
N LEU A 134 15.72 9.96 17.42
CA LEU A 134 16.80 9.88 16.43
C LEU A 134 17.21 8.44 16.11
N ARG A 135 17.28 7.58 17.14
CA ARG A 135 17.54 6.16 16.92
C ARG A 135 16.40 5.47 16.16
N TYR A 136 15.17 5.88 16.44
CA TYR A 136 14.01 5.38 15.69
C TYR A 136 14.06 5.80 14.21
N ILE A 137 14.45 7.05 13.91
CA ILE A 137 14.66 7.49 12.51
C ILE A 137 15.74 6.63 11.84
N ALA A 138 16.85 6.35 12.53
CA ALA A 138 17.89 5.48 11.99
C ALA A 138 17.38 4.06 11.73
N VAL A 139 16.49 3.51 12.58
CA VAL A 139 15.82 2.21 12.36
C VAL A 139 14.96 2.25 11.10
N LEU A 140 14.17 3.31 10.89
CA LEU A 140 13.35 3.46 9.68
C LEU A 140 14.22 3.50 8.41
N LEU A 141 15.25 4.34 8.41
CA LEU A 141 16.16 4.49 7.27
C LEU A 141 16.98 3.22 7.01
N GLY A 142 17.50 2.58 8.04
CA GLY A 142 18.23 1.32 7.92
C GLY A 142 17.36 0.20 7.36
N THR A 143 16.09 0.11 7.82
CA THR A 143 15.14 -0.88 7.28
C THR A 143 14.81 -0.64 5.81
N LEU A 144 14.72 0.63 5.38
CA LEU A 144 14.50 0.98 3.96
C LEU A 144 15.72 0.65 3.08
N TYR A 145 16.92 0.76 3.64
CA TYR A 145 18.17 0.53 2.90
C TYR A 145 18.46 -0.97 2.69
N GLU A 146 18.04 -1.83 3.61
CA GLU A 146 18.30 -3.27 3.52
C GLU A 146 17.49 -3.93 2.38
N ASN A 147 18.11 -4.94 1.72
CA ASN A 147 17.53 -5.66 0.57
C ASN A 147 16.17 -6.32 0.86
N ASP A 148 15.90 -6.66 2.11
CA ASP A 148 14.60 -7.16 2.55
C ASP A 148 13.55 -6.05 2.75
N GLY A 149 13.97 -4.81 2.56
CA GLY A 149 13.16 -3.63 2.75
C GLY A 149 12.26 -3.30 1.56
N PHE A 150 12.01 -2.00 1.43
CA PHE A 150 10.96 -1.40 0.63
C PHE A 150 11.05 -1.67 -0.89
N LEU A 151 12.26 -1.76 -1.45
CA LEU A 151 12.49 -1.96 -2.89
C LEU A 151 12.70 -3.42 -3.28
N GLY A 152 13.38 -4.17 -2.45
CA GLY A 152 13.84 -5.51 -2.77
C GLY A 152 12.75 -6.59 -2.92
N GLN A 153 11.49 -6.28 -2.63
CA GLN A 153 10.40 -7.25 -2.63
C GLN A 153 9.30 -6.97 -3.66
N LEU A 154 9.42 -5.91 -4.48
CA LEU A 154 8.37 -5.54 -5.46
C LEU A 154 8.18 -6.56 -6.56
N GLY A 155 9.23 -7.26 -6.96
CA GLY A 155 9.20 -8.31 -7.97
C GLY A 155 9.19 -9.73 -7.38
N LEU A 156 9.03 -9.88 -6.06
CA LEU A 156 8.92 -11.20 -5.45
C LEU A 156 7.53 -11.78 -5.66
N PHE A 157 7.51 -13.07 -5.98
CA PHE A 157 6.31 -13.90 -5.98
C PHE A 157 6.32 -14.81 -4.75
N GLY A 158 5.14 -15.30 -4.38
CA GLY A 158 5.01 -16.26 -3.30
C GLY A 158 5.34 -15.71 -1.92
N TRP A 159 5.86 -16.57 -1.07
CA TRP A 159 6.28 -16.26 0.30
C TRP A 159 7.74 -15.78 0.35
N LYS A 160 8.21 -15.02 -0.63
CA LYS A 160 9.61 -14.61 -0.82
C LYS A 160 10.52 -15.75 -1.31
N ASP A 161 9.95 -16.82 -1.81
CA ASP A 161 10.61 -18.02 -2.28
C ASP A 161 11.08 -17.94 -3.74
N MET A 162 10.59 -16.93 -4.47
CA MET A 162 10.94 -16.71 -5.86
C MET A 162 11.52 -15.30 -6.10
N PRO A 163 12.79 -15.06 -5.82
CA PRO A 163 13.43 -13.80 -6.11
C PRO A 163 13.70 -13.70 -7.62
N VAL A 164 13.03 -12.77 -8.29
CA VAL A 164 13.33 -12.41 -9.67
C VAL A 164 13.98 -11.05 -9.68
N ALA A 165 15.31 -11.02 -9.61
CA ALA A 165 16.08 -9.79 -9.52
C ALA A 165 15.72 -8.78 -10.63
N PHE A 166 15.50 -9.27 -11.86
CA PHE A 166 15.07 -8.45 -12.99
C PHE A 166 13.73 -7.74 -12.72
N LEU A 167 12.71 -8.45 -12.19
CA LEU A 167 11.40 -7.86 -11.90
C LEU A 167 11.45 -6.90 -10.72
N ASN A 168 12.31 -7.14 -9.74
CA ASN A 168 12.53 -6.23 -8.61
C ASN A 168 13.10 -4.89 -9.09
N LEU A 169 14.09 -4.92 -9.95
CA LEU A 169 14.72 -3.70 -10.47
C LEU A 169 13.81 -2.97 -11.46
N THR A 170 13.17 -3.70 -12.37
CA THR A 170 12.37 -3.12 -13.45
C THR A 170 10.97 -2.70 -13.01
N GLY A 171 10.39 -3.31 -11.98
CA GLY A 171 9.04 -3.01 -11.50
C GLY A 171 8.81 -1.54 -11.14
N PRO A 172 9.63 -0.93 -10.28
CA PRO A 172 9.52 0.49 -9.96
C PRO A 172 9.72 1.38 -11.20
N MET A 173 10.61 1.01 -12.11
CA MET A 173 10.88 1.77 -13.34
C MET A 173 9.68 1.73 -14.29
N VAL A 174 9.08 0.55 -14.50
CA VAL A 174 7.86 0.39 -15.31
C VAL A 174 6.69 1.14 -14.69
N LEU A 175 6.51 1.06 -13.37
CA LEU A 175 5.47 1.80 -12.66
C LEU A 175 5.64 3.32 -12.84
N LEU A 176 6.86 3.83 -12.69
CA LEU A 176 7.16 5.25 -12.88
C LEU A 176 6.97 5.67 -14.34
N ALA A 177 7.45 4.86 -15.30
CA ALA A 177 7.27 5.12 -16.72
C ALA A 177 5.78 5.15 -17.09
N ALA A 178 4.99 4.17 -16.66
CA ALA A 178 3.55 4.15 -16.89
C ALA A 178 2.85 5.37 -16.25
N ALA A 179 3.24 5.75 -15.03
CA ALA A 179 2.71 6.94 -14.38
C ALA A 179 3.08 8.23 -15.13
N LEU A 180 4.29 8.34 -15.66
CA LEU A 180 4.73 9.48 -16.49
C LEU A 180 3.94 9.55 -17.82
N LEU A 181 3.74 8.43 -18.48
CA LEU A 181 2.97 8.33 -19.71
C LEU A 181 1.50 8.71 -19.49
N CYS A 182 0.89 8.27 -18.39
CA CYS A 182 -0.49 8.59 -18.02
C CYS A 182 -0.64 9.95 -17.30
N ALA A 183 0.43 10.65 -16.99
CA ALA A 183 0.42 11.91 -16.24
C ALA A 183 -0.45 13.04 -16.86
N PRO A 184 -0.68 13.14 -18.18
CA PRO A 184 -1.63 14.11 -18.74
C PRO A 184 -3.02 14.02 -18.14
N LYS A 185 -3.51 12.79 -17.91
CA LYS A 185 -4.83 12.57 -17.26
C LYS A 185 -4.79 12.77 -15.75
N THR A 186 -3.71 12.35 -15.09
CA THR A 186 -3.57 12.52 -13.64
C THR A 186 -3.39 13.98 -13.21
N ASN A 187 -2.87 14.84 -14.08
CA ASN A 187 -2.82 16.28 -13.84
C ASN A 187 -4.21 16.94 -13.75
N ALA A 188 -5.26 16.29 -14.24
CA ALA A 188 -6.64 16.73 -14.04
C ALA A 188 -7.03 16.76 -12.55
N LEU A 189 -6.37 15.97 -11.69
CA LEU A 189 -6.55 16.01 -10.24
C LEU A 189 -6.03 17.31 -9.60
N GLY A 190 -5.20 18.08 -10.31
CA GLY A 190 -4.61 19.33 -9.85
C GLY A 190 -3.44 19.16 -8.87
N ARG A 191 -2.59 20.21 -8.81
CA ARG A 191 -1.33 20.22 -8.03
C ARG A 191 -1.55 19.91 -6.56
N ARG A 192 -2.61 20.44 -5.97
CA ARG A 192 -2.90 20.29 -4.53
C ARG A 192 -3.23 18.85 -4.17
N ARG A 193 -4.02 18.15 -5.00
CA ARG A 193 -4.40 16.76 -4.77
C ARG A 193 -3.19 15.83 -4.87
N ASN A 194 -2.40 15.99 -5.92
CA ASN A 194 -1.18 15.18 -6.09
C ASN A 194 -0.20 15.38 -4.93
N GLY A 195 -0.07 16.62 -4.42
CA GLY A 195 0.74 16.90 -3.24
C GLY A 195 0.21 16.17 -2.00
N TRP A 196 -1.09 16.24 -1.72
CA TRP A 196 -1.69 15.54 -0.59
C TRP A 196 -1.60 14.03 -0.69
N LEU A 197 -1.77 13.46 -1.89
CA LEU A 197 -1.60 12.02 -2.11
C LEU A 197 -0.16 11.57 -1.84
N SER A 198 0.84 12.36 -2.25
CA SER A 198 2.25 12.07 -1.96
C SER A 198 2.57 12.17 -0.46
N VAL A 199 2.05 13.20 0.22
CA VAL A 199 2.18 13.34 1.68
C VAL A 199 1.52 12.16 2.40
N PHE A 200 0.30 11.80 1.98
CA PHE A 200 -0.41 10.65 2.52
C PHE A 200 0.39 9.34 2.33
N ALA A 201 0.96 9.14 1.15
CA ALA A 201 1.79 7.98 0.86
C ALA A 201 2.98 7.87 1.83
N ALA A 202 3.67 8.98 2.07
CA ALA A 202 4.78 9.03 3.02
C ALA A 202 4.33 8.74 4.46
N VAL A 203 3.23 9.38 4.90
CA VAL A 203 2.67 9.18 6.25
C VAL A 203 2.19 7.73 6.43
N TYR A 204 1.52 7.16 5.42
CA TYR A 204 1.09 5.77 5.46
C TYR A 204 2.28 4.80 5.54
N ALA A 205 3.33 5.02 4.74
CA ALA A 205 4.54 4.19 4.77
C ALA A 205 5.20 4.21 6.17
N VAL A 206 5.42 5.40 6.72
CA VAL A 206 5.98 5.55 8.08
C VAL A 206 5.04 4.92 9.11
N GLY A 207 3.74 5.13 9.00
CA GLY A 207 2.73 4.54 9.90
C GLY A 207 2.75 3.00 9.86
N ALA A 208 2.82 2.39 8.67
CA ALA A 208 2.91 0.94 8.51
C ALA A 208 4.22 0.38 9.12
N MET A 209 5.35 1.04 8.88
CA MET A 209 6.64 0.68 9.49
C MET A 209 6.58 0.80 11.01
N THR A 210 6.01 1.89 11.53
CA THR A 210 5.83 2.13 12.96
C THR A 210 4.95 1.06 13.60
N ALA A 211 3.82 0.72 12.98
CA ALA A 211 2.93 -0.32 13.45
C ALA A 211 3.65 -1.67 13.57
N MET A 212 4.41 -2.06 12.54
CA MET A 212 5.22 -3.30 12.57
C MET A 212 6.33 -3.25 13.63
N TYR A 213 6.96 -2.09 13.80
CA TYR A 213 7.99 -1.91 14.83
C TYR A 213 7.43 -2.08 16.24
N ILE A 214 6.22 -1.57 16.49
CA ILE A 214 5.58 -1.67 17.81
C ILE A 214 5.00 -3.06 18.08
N THR A 215 4.40 -3.70 17.05
CA THR A 215 3.61 -4.91 17.26
C THR A 215 4.37 -6.22 16.99
N TYR A 216 5.46 -6.16 16.23
CA TYR A 216 6.17 -7.37 15.76
C TYR A 216 7.65 -7.40 16.12
N THR A 217 8.24 -6.26 16.45
CA THR A 217 9.68 -6.15 16.63
C THR A 217 10.04 -6.15 18.11
N PRO A 218 11.04 -6.94 18.55
CA PRO A 218 11.57 -6.88 19.91
C PRO A 218 12.02 -5.47 20.30
N VAL A 219 11.91 -5.12 21.59
CA VAL A 219 12.19 -3.77 22.08
C VAL A 219 13.64 -3.37 21.79
N GLY A 220 13.81 -2.20 21.18
CA GLY A 220 15.12 -1.60 20.90
C GLY A 220 15.91 -2.20 19.74
N MET A 221 15.32 -3.12 18.96
CA MET A 221 15.94 -3.66 17.74
C MET A 221 16.31 -2.54 16.76
N VAL A 222 17.43 -2.77 16.04
CA VAL A 222 17.97 -1.80 15.05
C VAL A 222 17.26 -1.85 13.69
N ARG A 223 16.38 -2.82 13.48
CA ARG A 223 15.61 -3.01 12.24
C ARG A 223 14.19 -3.50 12.55
N ILE A 224 13.28 -3.30 11.61
CA ILE A 224 11.89 -3.73 11.73
C ILE A 224 11.77 -5.17 11.24
N VAL A 225 11.29 -6.06 12.12
CA VAL A 225 11.09 -7.47 11.79
C VAL A 225 9.73 -7.68 11.13
N GLY A 226 9.66 -8.58 10.14
CA GLY A 226 8.40 -9.00 9.51
C GLY A 226 7.80 -7.99 8.52
N LEU A 227 8.51 -6.92 8.19
CA LEU A 227 8.07 -5.95 7.19
C LEU A 227 8.03 -6.62 5.81
N GLN A 228 6.90 -6.45 5.12
CA GLN A 228 6.68 -7.01 3.79
C GLN A 228 6.26 -5.93 2.80
N THR A 229 6.85 -5.93 1.61
CA THR A 229 6.60 -4.91 0.57
C THR A 229 5.14 -4.84 0.14
N ARG A 230 4.37 -5.93 0.25
CA ARG A 230 2.94 -5.95 -0.07
C ARG A 230 2.12 -4.92 0.72
N TYR A 231 2.57 -4.52 1.92
CA TYR A 231 1.91 -3.49 2.71
C TYR A 231 2.01 -2.10 2.08
N PHE A 232 2.97 -1.91 1.20
CA PHE A 232 3.26 -0.65 0.53
C PHE A 232 2.75 -0.56 -0.90
N LEU A 233 2.07 -1.59 -1.43
CA LEU A 233 1.55 -1.58 -2.80
C LEU A 233 0.70 -0.34 -3.13
N PRO A 234 -0.25 0.10 -2.26
CA PRO A 234 -0.98 1.33 -2.54
C PRO A 234 -0.10 2.58 -2.48
N VAL A 235 0.91 2.57 -1.62
CA VAL A 235 1.87 3.68 -1.47
C VAL A 235 2.71 3.85 -2.73
N TRP A 236 3.17 2.75 -3.34
CA TRP A 236 3.94 2.77 -4.57
C TRP A 236 3.19 3.46 -5.71
N LEU A 237 1.91 3.15 -5.86
CA LEU A 237 1.09 3.80 -6.88
C LEU A 237 1.01 5.32 -6.63
N LEU A 238 0.75 5.72 -5.40
CA LEU A 238 0.64 7.13 -5.03
C LEU A 238 1.97 7.89 -5.19
N LEU A 239 3.08 7.26 -4.80
CA LEU A 239 4.42 7.84 -4.98
C LEU A 239 4.76 7.97 -6.47
N ALA A 240 4.50 6.94 -7.28
CA ALA A 240 4.75 6.98 -8.71
C ALA A 240 3.96 8.10 -9.40
N VAL A 241 2.67 8.26 -9.06
CA VAL A 241 1.83 9.36 -9.57
C VAL A 241 2.37 10.72 -9.13
N GLY A 242 2.77 10.86 -7.85
CA GLY A 242 3.34 12.10 -7.33
C GLY A 242 4.66 12.48 -7.99
N VAL A 243 5.58 11.53 -8.09
CA VAL A 243 6.90 11.73 -8.74
C VAL A 243 6.74 12.00 -10.23
N ALA A 244 5.86 11.26 -10.93
CA ALA A 244 5.56 11.50 -12.34
C ALA A 244 5.02 12.92 -12.59
N ALA A 245 4.15 13.42 -11.73
CA ALA A 245 3.63 14.79 -11.82
C ALA A 245 4.73 15.85 -11.63
N LEU A 246 5.69 15.61 -10.72
CA LEU A 246 6.85 16.49 -10.52
C LEU A 246 7.80 16.49 -11.72
N ILE A 247 8.19 15.31 -12.20
CA ILE A 247 9.09 15.15 -13.36
C ILE A 247 8.49 15.80 -14.60
N ARG A 248 7.21 15.50 -14.88
CA ARG A 248 6.53 16.09 -16.04
C ARG A 248 6.50 17.62 -15.99
N ARG A 249 6.32 18.17 -14.81
CA ARG A 249 6.35 19.63 -14.63
C ARG A 249 7.72 20.23 -14.91
N ALA A 250 8.79 19.54 -14.50
CA ALA A 250 10.16 19.98 -14.75
C ALA A 250 10.56 19.88 -16.22
N LEU A 251 10.22 18.76 -16.86
CA LEU A 251 10.64 18.45 -18.22
C LEU A 251 9.67 18.93 -19.30
N LYS A 252 8.42 19.33 -18.96
CA LYS A 252 7.37 19.77 -19.90
C LYS A 252 7.30 18.93 -21.18
N PRO A 253 7.26 17.61 -21.11
CA PRO A 253 7.27 16.75 -22.30
C PRO A 253 6.05 17.01 -23.18
N ALA A 254 6.26 17.04 -24.49
CA ALA A 254 5.21 17.26 -25.50
C ALA A 254 4.34 16.02 -25.77
N LEU A 255 4.04 15.23 -24.72
CA LEU A 255 3.29 13.99 -24.85
C LEU A 255 1.79 14.24 -24.63
N THR A 256 0.96 13.90 -25.60
CA THR A 256 -0.51 13.96 -25.46
C THR A 256 -1.02 12.79 -24.58
N ALA A 257 -2.22 12.95 -23.99
CA ALA A 257 -2.81 11.90 -23.16
C ALA A 257 -3.03 10.58 -23.93
N GLU A 258 -3.49 10.67 -25.18
CA GLU A 258 -3.76 9.50 -26.02
C GLU A 258 -2.46 8.74 -26.40
N ARG A 259 -1.42 9.46 -26.79
CA ARG A 259 -0.11 8.84 -27.08
C ARG A 259 0.51 8.22 -25.83
N GLY A 260 0.35 8.87 -24.69
CA GLY A 260 0.82 8.33 -23.41
C GLY A 260 0.15 7.01 -23.06
N GLU A 261 -1.17 6.91 -23.20
CA GLU A 261 -1.91 5.66 -22.98
C GLU A 261 -1.54 4.57 -23.97
N ALA A 262 -1.44 4.92 -25.24
CA ALA A 262 -1.04 3.97 -26.29
C ALA A 262 0.33 3.35 -26.04
N LEU A 263 1.23 4.04 -25.36
CA LEU A 263 2.54 3.53 -24.97
C LEU A 263 2.52 2.82 -23.59
N ALA A 264 1.73 3.29 -22.64
CA ALA A 264 1.67 2.71 -21.30
C ALA A 264 1.03 1.31 -21.31
N LEU A 265 -0.02 1.10 -22.11
CA LEU A 265 -0.71 -0.19 -22.19
C LEU A 265 0.21 -1.35 -22.61
N PRO A 266 0.94 -1.29 -23.76
CA PRO A 266 1.84 -2.36 -24.15
C PRO A 266 3.02 -2.53 -23.18
N LEU A 267 3.54 -1.46 -22.59
CA LEU A 267 4.58 -1.54 -21.57
C LEU A 267 4.11 -2.34 -20.35
N CYS A 268 2.93 -2.02 -19.82
CA CYS A 268 2.35 -2.74 -18.70
C CYS A 268 1.96 -4.17 -19.07
N GLY A 269 1.44 -4.38 -20.28
CA GLY A 269 1.11 -5.71 -20.81
C GLY A 269 2.33 -6.60 -20.95
N TRP A 270 3.41 -6.07 -21.51
CA TRP A 270 4.68 -6.79 -21.62
C TRP A 270 5.24 -7.17 -20.24
N TYR A 271 5.21 -6.24 -19.29
CA TYR A 271 5.70 -6.51 -17.94
C TYR A 271 4.85 -7.58 -17.22
N ALA A 272 3.54 -7.53 -17.37
CA ALA A 272 2.63 -8.56 -16.82
C ALA A 272 2.88 -9.93 -17.48
N PHE A 273 3.08 -9.96 -18.79
CA PHE A 273 3.40 -11.18 -19.54
C PHE A 273 4.72 -11.78 -19.09
N ALA A 274 5.78 -10.98 -18.97
CA ALA A 274 7.07 -11.43 -18.44
C ALA A 274 6.94 -12.02 -17.03
N GLY A 275 6.15 -11.38 -16.15
CA GLY A 275 5.84 -11.92 -14.82
C GLY A 275 5.11 -13.27 -14.89
N ALA A 276 4.11 -13.41 -15.76
CA ALA A 276 3.37 -14.65 -15.94
C ALA A 276 4.25 -15.79 -16.48
N VAL A 277 5.13 -15.51 -17.45
CA VAL A 277 6.09 -16.48 -18.00
C VAL A 277 7.05 -16.98 -16.91
N LEU A 278 7.58 -16.08 -16.10
CA LEU A 278 8.50 -16.42 -15.01
C LEU A 278 7.80 -17.26 -13.92
N LEU A 279 6.55 -16.94 -13.59
CA LEU A 279 5.73 -17.76 -12.69
C LEU A 279 5.51 -19.16 -13.26
N PHE A 280 5.11 -19.25 -14.52
CA PHE A 280 4.91 -20.53 -15.19
C PHE A 280 6.21 -21.36 -15.19
N GLN A 281 7.32 -20.74 -15.54
CA GLN A 281 8.63 -21.39 -15.55
C GLN A 281 8.97 -21.95 -14.15
N HIS A 282 8.78 -21.16 -13.09
CA HIS A 282 9.12 -21.56 -11.72
C HIS A 282 8.28 -22.75 -11.25
N TYR A 283 6.94 -22.70 -11.43
CA TYR A 283 6.05 -23.71 -10.86
C TYR A 283 5.83 -24.95 -11.74
N PHE A 284 6.02 -24.83 -13.05
CA PHE A 284 5.69 -25.94 -13.99
C PHE A 284 6.91 -26.53 -14.72
N ILE A 285 8.00 -25.77 -14.88
CA ILE A 285 9.19 -26.24 -15.58
C ILE A 285 10.32 -26.59 -14.59
N GLY A 286 10.32 -25.97 -13.43
CA GLY A 286 11.29 -26.15 -12.37
C GLY A 286 12.00 -24.85 -11.97
N PRO A 287 12.55 -24.78 -10.77
CA PRO A 287 13.21 -23.60 -10.28
C PRO A 287 14.47 -23.32 -11.11
N VAL A 288 14.54 -22.14 -11.70
CA VAL A 288 15.80 -21.62 -12.22
C VAL A 288 16.64 -21.24 -11.02
N TYR A 289 17.52 -22.12 -10.59
CA TYR A 289 18.53 -21.77 -9.60
C TYR A 289 19.48 -20.77 -10.24
N VAL A 290 19.25 -19.50 -10.01
CA VAL A 290 20.29 -18.49 -10.23
C VAL A 290 21.25 -18.65 -9.06
N ILE A 291 22.30 -19.44 -9.28
CA ILE A 291 23.42 -19.56 -8.35
C ILE A 291 24.13 -18.21 -8.40
N TYR A 292 23.83 -17.36 -7.42
CA TYR A 292 24.71 -16.22 -7.12
C TYR A 292 25.92 -16.81 -6.38
N GLN A 293 27.02 -16.97 -7.10
CA GLN A 293 28.36 -17.09 -6.51
C GLN A 293 28.83 -15.72 -6.03
#